data_242884cbc648269a9527c9d60809c467
#
_entry.id   242884cbc648269a9527c9d60809c467
#
_cell.length_a   1.000
_cell.length_b   1.000
_cell.length_c   1.000
_cell.angle_alpha   90.00
_cell.angle_beta   90.00
_cell.angle_gamma   90.00
#
_symmetry.space_group_name_H-M   'P 1'
#
loop_
_entity.id
_entity.type
_entity.pdbx_description
1 polymer ?
#
loop_
_entity_poly.entity_id
_entity_poly.type
_entity_poly.pdbx_seq_one_letter_code
_entity_poly.pdbx_strand_id
1 'polypeptide(L)'
;MNIKKIRSKTLPAICVSLVFCLAALGGCGTSKASTAETDTPEPIQWCNGTYAVLTEINNGDSSLFGGMAHNSINRQTVLNALDESWEVTTKEELDEMIGSLTVGRHNPRFLQEAREYGITSMSASEFKAALEGVESREDVNYFQNMFDAYQQFGESAIMGWDLSRAVQLCGYGYIADFYTYEDATAKALEICGQIQGTFDSWDDFFASYLYGYVYWSEDDVEDPDSSYVKRVNILKDLKDDETSPLNLDWNLDLSIG
;
A
#
# COMPACT_ATOMS: atom_id res chain seq x y z
N MET A 1 -16.46 -13.76 -25.03
CA MET A 1 -15.20 -14.45 -24.65
C MET A 1 -15.44 -15.08 -23.29
N ASN A 2 -15.04 -16.29 -23.02
CA ASN A 2 -15.53 -17.04 -21.85
C ASN A 2 -14.46 -17.00 -20.74
N ILE A 3 -14.67 -16.22 -19.69
CA ILE A 3 -13.83 -16.09 -18.48
C ILE A 3 -13.43 -17.48 -17.93
N LYS A 4 -14.31 -18.49 -18.09
CA LYS A 4 -14.12 -19.88 -17.63
C LYS A 4 -12.90 -20.62 -18.19
N LYS A 5 -12.26 -20.14 -19.26
CA LYS A 5 -11.26 -20.94 -19.99
C LYS A 5 -9.81 -20.54 -19.73
N ILE A 6 -9.56 -19.47 -18.97
CA ILE A 6 -8.25 -18.80 -18.97
C ILE A 6 -7.45 -19.05 -17.68
N ARG A 7 -8.07 -19.24 -16.51
CA ARG A 7 -7.34 -19.45 -15.24
C ARG A 7 -6.78 -20.87 -15.02
N SER A 8 -7.00 -21.80 -15.97
CA SER A 8 -6.39 -23.14 -15.88
C SER A 8 -4.88 -23.18 -16.20
N LYS A 9 -4.27 -22.04 -16.49
CA LYS A 9 -2.82 -21.91 -16.62
C LYS A 9 -2.31 -21.35 -15.31
N THR A 10 -1.91 -22.25 -14.42
CA THR A 10 -1.08 -21.96 -13.25
C THR A 10 0.07 -21.02 -13.61
N LEU A 11 -0.12 -19.74 -13.36
CA LEU A 11 1.01 -18.85 -13.15
C LEU A 11 1.68 -19.30 -11.85
N PRO A 12 3.02 -19.38 -11.78
CA PRO A 12 3.66 -19.66 -10.51
C PRO A 12 3.27 -18.53 -9.55
N ALA A 13 2.46 -18.88 -8.57
CA ALA A 13 2.23 -18.05 -7.41
C ALA A 13 3.60 -17.89 -6.72
N ILE A 14 4.27 -16.78 -6.97
CA ILE A 14 5.30 -16.32 -6.05
C ILE A 14 4.53 -15.72 -4.87
N CYS A 15 3.87 -16.62 -4.14
CA CYS A 15 3.33 -16.32 -2.82
C CYS A 15 4.51 -16.23 -1.85
N VAL A 16 5.18 -15.09 -1.83
CA VAL A 16 5.92 -14.71 -0.64
C VAL A 16 4.92 -14.02 0.27
N SER A 17 4.14 -14.83 0.99
CA SER A 17 3.30 -14.38 2.10
C SER A 17 4.23 -14.03 3.25
N LEU A 18 4.90 -12.88 3.17
CA LEU A 18 5.63 -12.33 4.29
C LEU A 18 4.70 -11.39 5.06
N VAL A 19 3.86 -12.02 5.90
CA VAL A 19 3.35 -11.36 7.10
C VAL A 19 4.56 -11.17 7.99
N PHE A 20 5.09 -9.94 8.07
CA PHE A 20 6.05 -9.60 9.10
C PHE A 20 5.34 -9.66 10.45
N CYS A 21 5.34 -10.83 11.07
CA CYS A 21 5.22 -10.89 12.52
C CYS A 21 6.56 -10.39 13.08
N LEU A 22 6.68 -9.09 13.32
CA LEU A 22 7.65 -8.59 14.27
C LEU A 22 7.33 -9.28 15.60
N ALA A 23 8.08 -10.34 15.93
CA ALA A 23 7.99 -10.98 17.23
C ALA A 23 8.28 -9.90 18.26
N ALA A 24 7.23 -9.46 18.95
CA ALA A 24 7.34 -8.58 20.09
C ALA A 24 8.17 -9.29 21.15
N LEU A 25 9.46 -9.02 21.18
CA LEU A 25 10.26 -9.24 22.38
C LEU A 25 9.76 -8.25 23.41
N GLY A 26 8.86 -8.73 24.26
CA GLY A 26 8.34 -8.00 25.39
C GLY A 26 9.47 -7.47 26.26
N GLY A 27 9.74 -6.20 26.15
CA GLY A 27 10.57 -5.40 27.03
C GLY A 27 9.70 -4.33 27.66
N CYS A 28 9.09 -4.64 28.80
CA CYS A 28 8.48 -3.65 29.67
C CYS A 28 9.57 -2.71 30.16
N GLY A 29 9.60 -1.48 29.64
CA GLY A 29 10.53 -0.46 30.06
C GLY A 29 9.99 0.91 29.66
N THR A 30 9.12 1.48 30.52
CA THR A 30 8.77 2.89 30.48
C THR A 30 10.00 3.74 30.67
N SER A 31 10.62 4.18 29.60
CA SER A 31 11.58 5.30 29.61
C SER A 31 11.00 6.38 28.72
N LYS A 32 10.37 7.39 29.31
CA LYS A 32 10.19 8.69 28.68
C LYS A 32 11.57 9.25 28.38
N ALA A 33 12.05 9.05 27.17
CA ALA A 33 13.16 9.83 26.63
C ALA A 33 12.57 11.13 26.08
N SER A 34 12.66 12.16 26.88
CA SER A 34 12.44 13.55 26.47
C SER A 34 13.59 13.95 25.54
N THR A 35 13.34 13.93 24.26
CA THR A 35 13.94 14.88 23.33
C THR A 35 12.78 15.56 22.65
N ALA A 36 12.78 16.90 22.65
CA ALA A 36 11.76 17.68 21.97
C ALA A 36 11.72 17.24 20.49
N GLU A 37 10.75 16.39 20.14
CA GLU A 37 10.36 16.18 18.77
C GLU A 37 9.81 17.54 18.31
N THR A 38 10.52 18.18 17.41
CA THR A 38 9.93 19.23 16.58
C THR A 38 8.74 18.59 15.88
N ASP A 39 7.54 19.16 16.06
CA ASP A 39 6.32 18.67 15.43
C ASP A 39 6.61 18.34 13.95
N THR A 40 6.35 17.10 13.55
CA THR A 40 6.51 16.68 12.16
C THR A 40 5.66 17.61 11.29
N PRO A 41 6.22 18.25 10.25
CA PRO A 41 5.44 19.16 9.41
C PRO A 41 4.19 18.48 8.82
N GLU A 42 3.07 19.18 8.75
CA GLU A 42 1.81 18.63 8.21
C GLU A 42 1.95 17.95 6.84
N PRO A 43 2.74 18.48 5.86
CA PRO A 43 2.98 17.76 4.60
C PRO A 43 3.63 16.38 4.79
N ILE A 44 4.51 16.21 5.78
CA ILE A 44 5.12 14.92 6.08
C ILE A 44 4.12 14.01 6.82
N GLN A 45 3.31 14.57 7.72
CA GLN A 45 2.22 13.82 8.35
C GLN A 45 1.22 13.32 7.29
N TRP A 46 0.90 14.14 6.30
CA TRP A 46 0.06 13.74 5.16
C TRP A 46 0.68 12.56 4.40
N CYS A 47 1.99 12.62 4.13
CA CYS A 47 2.70 11.49 3.52
C CYS A 47 2.61 10.22 4.40
N ASN A 48 2.76 10.35 5.72
CA ASN A 48 2.59 9.23 6.66
C ASN A 48 1.19 8.62 6.56
N GLY A 49 0.17 9.45 6.33
CA GLY A 49 -1.21 9.01 6.09
C GLY A 49 -1.33 8.01 4.93
N THR A 50 -0.56 8.19 3.86
CA THR A 50 -0.66 7.32 2.67
C THR A 50 -0.29 5.86 2.93
N TYR A 51 0.52 5.57 3.94
CA TYR A 51 0.91 4.21 4.32
C TYR A 51 0.55 3.85 5.77
N ALA A 52 -0.32 4.64 6.42
CA ALA A 52 -0.69 4.44 7.83
C ALA A 52 -1.28 3.05 8.09
N VAL A 53 -2.11 2.50 7.19
CA VAL A 53 -2.65 1.13 7.30
C VAL A 53 -1.52 0.10 7.37
N LEU A 54 -0.46 0.27 6.57
CA LEU A 54 0.67 -0.64 6.57
C LEU A 54 1.55 -0.46 7.82
N THR A 55 1.66 0.77 8.32
CA THR A 55 2.33 1.09 9.57
C THR A 55 1.65 0.40 10.75
N GLU A 56 0.31 0.52 10.88
CA GLU A 56 -0.46 -0.10 11.96
C GLU A 56 -0.40 -1.64 11.92
N ILE A 57 -0.50 -2.25 10.73
CA ILE A 57 -0.35 -3.71 10.57
C ILE A 57 1.00 -4.21 11.10
N ASN A 58 2.05 -3.41 10.94
CA ASN A 58 3.39 -3.72 11.40
C ASN A 58 3.66 -3.24 12.85
N ASN A 59 2.63 -2.81 13.59
CA ASN A 59 2.73 -2.24 14.94
C ASN A 59 3.71 -1.05 15.02
N GLY A 60 3.76 -0.24 13.98
CA GLY A 60 4.53 0.99 13.92
C GLY A 60 3.78 2.19 14.51
N ASP A 61 4.33 3.37 14.31
CA ASP A 61 3.78 4.66 14.76
C ASP A 61 3.60 5.58 13.55
N SER A 62 2.34 5.84 13.17
CA SER A 62 2.00 6.64 11.99
C SER A 62 2.32 8.14 12.16
N SER A 63 2.65 8.60 13.37
CA SER A 63 3.17 9.96 13.61
C SER A 63 4.63 10.12 13.18
N LEU A 64 5.36 9.02 13.00
CA LEU A 64 6.77 9.00 12.65
C LEU A 64 6.98 8.71 11.16
N PHE A 65 7.88 9.44 10.52
CA PHE A 65 8.23 9.20 9.12
C PHE A 65 8.90 7.82 8.95
N GLY A 66 8.33 6.98 8.11
CA GLY A 66 8.71 5.58 7.96
C GLY A 66 8.11 4.63 9.02
N GLY A 67 7.23 5.13 9.90
CA GLY A 67 6.49 4.32 10.88
C GLY A 67 7.28 3.92 12.11
N MET A 68 8.51 4.41 12.31
CA MET A 68 9.33 4.13 13.49
C MET A 68 10.47 5.15 13.66
N ALA A 69 10.97 5.29 14.90
CA ALA A 69 12.05 6.21 15.21
C ALA A 69 13.36 5.79 14.52
N HIS A 70 14.12 6.78 14.02
CA HIS A 70 15.46 6.56 13.47
C HIS A 70 16.46 6.27 14.58
N ASN A 71 16.84 5.01 14.74
CA ASN A 71 17.84 4.53 15.69
C ASN A 71 18.49 3.23 15.20
N SER A 72 19.56 2.78 15.85
CA SER A 72 20.33 1.60 15.42
C SER A 72 19.54 0.29 15.41
N ILE A 73 18.55 0.13 16.31
CA ILE A 73 17.71 -1.08 16.39
C ILE A 73 16.75 -1.11 15.19
N ASN A 74 16.00 -0.01 15.00
CA ASN A 74 15.05 0.11 13.91
C ASN A 74 15.75 0.10 12.54
N ARG A 75 16.94 0.70 12.46
CA ARG A 75 17.79 0.60 11.27
C ARG A 75 18.05 -0.84 10.85
N GLN A 76 18.46 -1.70 11.80
CA GLN A 76 18.70 -3.12 11.47
C GLN A 76 17.42 -3.84 11.08
N THR A 77 16.30 -3.54 11.74
CA THR A 77 14.98 -4.08 11.40
C THR A 77 14.58 -3.72 9.96
N VAL A 78 14.75 -2.45 9.59
CA VAL A 78 14.42 -1.98 8.24
C VAL A 78 15.36 -2.56 7.19
N LEU A 79 16.67 -2.66 7.45
CA LEU A 79 17.61 -3.30 6.53
C LEU A 79 17.23 -4.76 6.26
N ASN A 80 16.86 -5.52 7.30
CA ASN A 80 16.39 -6.89 7.12
C ASN A 80 15.08 -6.94 6.32
N ALA A 81 14.15 -6.02 6.59
CA ALA A 81 12.88 -5.94 5.85
C ALA A 81 13.10 -5.61 4.36
N LEU A 82 14.02 -4.71 4.06
CA LEU A 82 14.39 -4.35 2.70
C LEU A 82 15.00 -5.54 1.96
N ASP A 83 15.93 -6.27 2.59
CA ASP A 83 16.56 -7.44 2.00
C ASP A 83 15.55 -8.59 1.79
N GLU A 84 14.83 -8.99 2.84
CA GLU A 84 13.97 -10.18 2.83
C GLU A 84 12.70 -10.02 1.99
N SER A 85 12.11 -8.79 1.96
CA SER A 85 10.80 -8.56 1.33
C SER A 85 10.88 -7.82 0.00
N TRP A 86 11.97 -7.09 -0.24
CA TRP A 86 12.13 -6.24 -1.41
C TRP A 86 13.35 -6.61 -2.26
N GLU A 87 14.21 -7.50 -1.75
CA GLU A 87 15.49 -7.84 -2.40
C GLU A 87 16.34 -6.57 -2.62
N VAL A 88 16.30 -5.64 -1.65
CA VAL A 88 16.99 -4.35 -1.66
C VAL A 88 18.03 -4.31 -0.56
N THR A 89 19.29 -4.18 -0.93
CA THR A 89 20.44 -4.14 -0.02
C THR A 89 21.28 -2.87 -0.18
N THR A 90 21.02 -2.11 -1.24
CA THR A 90 21.75 -0.87 -1.58
C THR A 90 20.78 0.29 -1.84
N LYS A 91 21.30 1.51 -1.76
CA LYS A 91 20.57 2.72 -2.11
C LYS A 91 20.08 2.71 -3.56
N GLU A 92 20.93 2.26 -4.47
CA GLU A 92 20.64 2.20 -5.90
C GLU A 92 19.46 1.26 -6.18
N GLU A 93 19.44 0.07 -5.55
CA GLU A 93 18.32 -0.88 -5.65
C GLU A 93 17.05 -0.31 -5.05
N LEU A 94 17.15 0.47 -3.95
CA LEU A 94 16.01 1.17 -3.36
C LEU A 94 15.45 2.25 -4.31
N ASP A 95 16.32 3.05 -4.94
CA ASP A 95 15.93 4.06 -5.93
C ASP A 95 15.20 3.41 -7.13
N GLU A 96 15.69 2.27 -7.63
CA GLU A 96 15.05 1.51 -8.69
C GLU A 96 13.69 0.95 -8.27
N MET A 97 13.60 0.42 -7.05
CA MET A 97 12.34 -0.12 -6.51
C MET A 97 11.28 0.97 -6.36
N ILE A 98 11.63 2.11 -5.73
CA ILE A 98 10.73 3.27 -5.60
C ILE A 98 10.30 3.75 -7.00
N GLY A 99 11.24 3.91 -7.93
CA GLY A 99 10.94 4.31 -9.30
C GLY A 99 9.99 3.34 -10.00
N SER A 100 10.14 2.03 -9.81
CA SER A 100 9.23 1.05 -10.38
C SER A 100 7.80 1.12 -9.81
N LEU A 101 7.67 1.42 -8.52
CA LEU A 101 6.37 1.57 -7.85
C LEU A 101 5.67 2.87 -8.28
N THR A 102 6.40 3.97 -8.45
CA THR A 102 5.83 5.27 -8.87
C THR A 102 5.24 5.25 -10.28
N VAL A 103 5.77 4.40 -11.16
CA VAL A 103 5.18 4.19 -12.50
C VAL A 103 4.14 3.06 -12.53
N GLY A 104 3.86 2.44 -11.38
CA GLY A 104 2.91 1.35 -11.23
C GLY A 104 3.53 -0.01 -11.51
N ARG A 105 4.22 -0.60 -10.54
CA ARG A 105 4.84 -1.93 -10.67
C ARG A 105 3.81 -3.04 -10.92
N HIS A 106 2.64 -2.97 -10.26
CA HIS A 106 1.57 -3.98 -10.35
C HIS A 106 0.43 -3.54 -11.25
N ASN A 107 0.14 -2.25 -11.31
CA ASN A 107 -0.99 -1.71 -12.05
C ASN A 107 -0.95 -2.04 -13.55
N PRO A 108 0.17 -1.95 -14.30
CA PRO A 108 0.22 -2.33 -15.72
C PRO A 108 -0.11 -3.81 -15.95
N ARG A 109 0.35 -4.70 -15.08
CA ARG A 109 0.03 -6.12 -15.17
C ARG A 109 -1.45 -6.38 -14.89
N PHE A 110 -2.01 -5.75 -13.85
CA PHE A 110 -3.45 -5.77 -13.56
C PHE A 110 -4.27 -5.35 -14.79
N LEU A 111 -3.92 -4.23 -15.41
CA LEU A 111 -4.61 -3.71 -16.58
C LEU A 111 -4.48 -4.64 -17.81
N GLN A 112 -3.30 -5.24 -18.00
CA GLN A 112 -3.11 -6.22 -19.04
C GLN A 112 -4.04 -7.42 -18.84
N GLU A 113 -4.10 -7.98 -17.65
CA GLU A 113 -4.98 -9.10 -17.32
C GLU A 113 -6.47 -8.72 -17.47
N ALA A 114 -6.86 -7.52 -17.00
CA ALA A 114 -8.23 -7.02 -17.15
C ALA A 114 -8.64 -6.91 -18.63
N ARG A 115 -7.73 -6.49 -19.50
CA ARG A 115 -7.94 -6.45 -20.97
C ARG A 115 -8.02 -7.85 -21.57
N GLU A 116 -7.16 -8.77 -21.17
CA GLU A 116 -7.14 -10.16 -21.64
C GLU A 116 -8.44 -10.90 -21.28
N TYR A 117 -8.98 -10.63 -20.10
CA TYR A 117 -10.30 -11.13 -19.68
C TYR A 117 -11.47 -10.35 -20.29
N GLY A 118 -11.22 -9.25 -20.99
CA GLY A 118 -12.23 -8.39 -21.58
C GLY A 118 -13.00 -7.52 -20.58
N ILE A 119 -12.58 -7.50 -19.31
CA ILE A 119 -13.24 -6.78 -18.21
C ILE A 119 -13.31 -5.28 -18.50
N THR A 120 -12.27 -4.71 -19.11
CA THR A 120 -12.18 -3.27 -19.40
C THR A 120 -13.26 -2.77 -20.39
N SER A 121 -13.92 -3.68 -21.11
CA SER A 121 -14.95 -3.35 -22.10
C SER A 121 -16.36 -3.83 -21.74
N MET A 122 -16.51 -4.50 -20.58
CA MET A 122 -17.81 -5.04 -20.14
C MET A 122 -18.64 -3.97 -19.43
N SER A 123 -19.93 -3.94 -19.74
CA SER A 123 -20.92 -3.32 -18.87
C SER A 123 -21.16 -4.18 -17.63
N ALA A 124 -21.75 -3.61 -16.56
CA ALA A 124 -22.07 -4.36 -15.35
C ALA A 124 -22.98 -5.58 -15.61
N SER A 125 -23.92 -5.48 -16.57
CA SER A 125 -24.80 -6.58 -16.95
C SER A 125 -24.05 -7.70 -17.67
N GLU A 126 -23.13 -7.36 -18.56
CA GLU A 126 -22.29 -8.34 -19.27
C GLU A 126 -21.33 -9.04 -18.32
N PHE A 127 -20.72 -8.27 -17.38
CA PHE A 127 -19.85 -8.83 -16.37
C PHE A 127 -20.60 -9.81 -15.44
N LYS A 128 -21.79 -9.42 -14.94
CA LYS A 128 -22.64 -10.30 -14.15
C LYS A 128 -22.98 -11.60 -14.90
N ALA A 129 -23.37 -11.50 -16.17
CA ALA A 129 -23.65 -12.68 -16.99
C ALA A 129 -22.39 -13.55 -17.24
N ALA A 130 -21.21 -12.93 -17.32
CA ALA A 130 -19.95 -13.65 -17.47
C ALA A 130 -19.55 -14.43 -16.21
N LEU A 131 -19.93 -13.96 -15.02
CA LEU A 131 -19.73 -14.66 -13.74
C LEU A 131 -20.71 -15.84 -13.55
N GLU A 132 -21.85 -15.87 -14.27
CA GLU A 132 -22.78 -16.99 -14.18
C GLU A 132 -22.10 -18.30 -14.58
N GLY A 133 -21.98 -19.22 -13.60
CA GLY A 133 -21.32 -20.52 -13.76
C GLY A 133 -19.79 -20.49 -13.62
N VAL A 134 -19.21 -19.46 -13.04
CA VAL A 134 -17.91 -19.54 -12.37
C VAL A 134 -18.16 -20.27 -11.05
N GLU A 135 -17.57 -21.46 -10.88
CA GLU A 135 -17.86 -22.33 -9.73
C GLU A 135 -17.00 -21.96 -8.50
N SER A 136 -15.76 -21.48 -8.73
CA SER A 136 -14.86 -21.07 -7.68
C SER A 136 -15.25 -19.70 -7.13
N ARG A 137 -15.51 -19.63 -5.82
CA ARG A 137 -15.76 -18.37 -5.12
C ARG A 137 -14.51 -17.45 -5.17
N GLU A 138 -13.33 -18.02 -5.08
CA GLU A 138 -12.06 -17.28 -5.19
C GLU A 138 -11.95 -16.59 -6.56
N ASP A 139 -12.31 -17.31 -7.64
CA ASP A 139 -12.32 -16.72 -8.98
C ASP A 139 -13.38 -15.63 -9.12
N VAL A 140 -14.57 -15.81 -8.53
CA VAL A 140 -15.61 -14.77 -8.50
C VAL A 140 -15.08 -13.52 -7.79
N ASN A 141 -14.49 -13.66 -6.61
CA ASN A 141 -13.93 -12.54 -5.85
C ASN A 141 -12.79 -11.85 -6.61
N TYR A 142 -11.90 -12.61 -7.24
CA TYR A 142 -10.81 -12.07 -8.06
C TYR A 142 -11.32 -11.22 -9.22
N PHE A 143 -12.27 -11.75 -9.99
CA PHE A 143 -12.84 -11.01 -11.12
C PHE A 143 -13.69 -9.82 -10.68
N GLN A 144 -14.43 -9.95 -9.56
CA GLN A 144 -15.21 -8.85 -9.00
C GLN A 144 -14.29 -7.70 -8.58
N ASN A 145 -13.21 -8.00 -7.84
CA ASN A 145 -12.19 -7.02 -7.46
C ASN A 145 -11.62 -6.31 -8.69
N MET A 146 -11.31 -7.06 -9.75
CA MET A 146 -10.75 -6.51 -10.98
C MET A 146 -11.75 -5.61 -11.71
N PHE A 147 -13.01 -6.02 -11.78
CA PHE A 147 -14.07 -5.24 -12.42
C PHE A 147 -14.31 -3.93 -11.65
N ASP A 148 -14.51 -4.01 -10.33
CA ASP A 148 -14.82 -2.85 -9.50
C ASP A 148 -13.68 -1.82 -9.52
N ALA A 149 -12.42 -2.27 -9.38
CA ALA A 149 -11.26 -1.42 -9.45
C ALA A 149 -11.16 -0.67 -10.79
N TYR A 150 -11.37 -1.38 -11.90
CA TYR A 150 -11.32 -0.75 -13.22
C TYR A 150 -12.51 0.18 -13.48
N GLN A 151 -13.72 -0.18 -13.03
CA GLN A 151 -14.90 0.68 -13.19
C GLN A 151 -14.74 1.99 -12.40
N GLN A 152 -14.12 1.95 -11.22
CA GLN A 152 -13.96 3.12 -10.37
C GLN A 152 -12.80 4.01 -10.81
N PHE A 153 -11.65 3.44 -11.18
CA PHE A 153 -10.40 4.19 -11.35
C PHE A 153 -9.77 4.05 -12.75
N GLY A 154 -10.35 3.24 -13.65
CA GLY A 154 -9.84 3.08 -15.01
C GLY A 154 -8.38 2.64 -15.05
N GLU A 155 -7.55 3.42 -15.73
CA GLU A 155 -6.11 3.12 -15.89
C GLU A 155 -5.30 3.25 -14.59
N SER A 156 -5.85 3.85 -13.54
CA SER A 156 -5.22 3.98 -12.22
C SER A 156 -5.73 2.93 -11.21
N ALA A 157 -6.37 1.88 -11.67
CA ALA A 157 -7.17 0.92 -10.90
C ALA A 157 -6.58 0.53 -9.55
N ILE A 158 -5.31 0.13 -9.50
CA ILE A 158 -4.61 -0.30 -8.28
C ILE A 158 -3.34 0.52 -7.99
N MET A 159 -3.24 1.73 -8.54
CA MET A 159 -2.09 2.62 -8.30
C MET A 159 -1.93 3.00 -6.84
N GLY A 160 -3.02 3.07 -6.06
CA GLY A 160 -2.97 3.34 -4.62
C GLY A 160 -2.11 2.34 -3.86
N TRP A 161 -2.14 1.05 -4.24
CA TRP A 161 -1.29 0.01 -3.68
C TRP A 161 0.20 0.24 -3.97
N ASP A 162 0.54 0.58 -5.19
CA ASP A 162 1.92 0.81 -5.59
C ASP A 162 2.48 2.11 -4.96
N LEU A 163 1.72 3.21 -5.04
CA LEU A 163 2.15 4.52 -4.54
C LEU A 163 2.27 4.55 -3.01
N SER A 164 1.35 3.93 -2.26
CA SER A 164 1.45 3.79 -0.80
C SER A 164 2.79 3.18 -0.38
N ARG A 165 3.18 2.10 -1.05
CA ARG A 165 4.44 1.41 -0.74
C ARG A 165 5.67 2.20 -1.19
N ALA A 166 5.58 2.96 -2.28
CA ALA A 166 6.66 3.84 -2.71
C ALA A 166 6.96 4.91 -1.65
N VAL A 167 5.93 5.55 -1.09
CA VAL A 167 6.09 6.54 -0.01
C VAL A 167 6.71 5.89 1.23
N GLN A 168 6.22 4.70 1.65
CA GLN A 168 6.80 3.99 2.80
C GLN A 168 8.28 3.67 2.59
N LEU A 169 8.69 3.24 1.39
CA LEU A 169 10.08 2.95 1.08
C LEU A 169 10.99 4.18 1.17
N CYS A 170 10.48 5.41 0.92
CA CYS A 170 11.23 6.62 1.19
C CYS A 170 11.55 6.74 2.69
N GLY A 171 10.58 6.50 3.57
CA GLY A 171 10.79 6.48 5.02
C GLY A 171 11.75 5.36 5.47
N TYR A 172 11.64 4.18 4.88
CA TYR A 172 12.57 3.08 5.13
C TYR A 172 14.00 3.43 4.69
N GLY A 173 14.15 4.11 3.56
CA GLY A 173 15.45 4.59 3.08
C GLY A 173 16.12 5.57 4.07
N TYR A 174 15.35 6.43 4.73
CA TYR A 174 15.83 7.28 5.81
C TYR A 174 16.28 6.45 7.03
N ILE A 175 15.43 5.53 7.50
CA ILE A 175 15.73 4.72 8.68
C ILE A 175 16.94 3.78 8.44
N ALA A 176 17.12 3.30 7.20
CA ALA A 176 18.24 2.46 6.79
C ALA A 176 19.57 3.22 6.59
N ASP A 177 19.59 4.54 6.70
CA ASP A 177 20.73 5.44 6.37
C ASP A 177 21.10 5.42 4.87
N PHE A 178 20.19 5.04 3.97
CA PHE A 178 20.38 5.17 2.53
C PHE A 178 20.12 6.60 2.04
N TYR A 179 19.25 7.34 2.74
CA TYR A 179 18.91 8.74 2.46
C TYR A 179 19.12 9.61 3.70
N THR A 180 19.41 10.89 3.48
CA THR A 180 19.20 11.92 4.52
C THR A 180 17.69 12.10 4.74
N TYR A 181 17.29 12.74 5.84
CA TYR A 181 15.88 13.06 6.09
C TYR A 181 15.31 13.96 4.97
N GLU A 182 16.09 14.96 4.57
CA GLU A 182 15.72 15.91 3.52
C GLU A 182 15.52 15.21 2.16
N ASP A 183 16.43 14.31 1.77
CA ASP A 183 16.31 13.56 0.51
C ASP A 183 15.09 12.63 0.52
N ALA A 184 14.87 11.93 1.64
CA ALA A 184 13.77 10.98 1.79
C ALA A 184 12.41 11.69 1.77
N THR A 185 12.29 12.80 2.51
CA THR A 185 11.04 13.59 2.54
C THR A 185 10.76 14.29 1.23
N ALA A 186 11.77 14.81 0.53
CA ALA A 186 11.59 15.37 -0.81
C ALA A 186 11.05 14.34 -1.81
N LYS A 187 11.60 13.10 -1.81
CA LYS A 187 11.08 11.99 -2.65
C LYS A 187 9.64 11.62 -2.26
N ALA A 188 9.35 11.53 -0.96
CA ALA A 188 8.01 11.19 -0.47
C ALA A 188 6.99 12.24 -0.90
N LEU A 189 7.29 13.53 -0.78
CA LEU A 189 6.42 14.63 -1.17
C LEU A 189 6.13 14.66 -2.68
N GLU A 190 7.12 14.35 -3.52
CA GLU A 190 6.90 14.21 -4.97
C GLU A 190 5.88 13.11 -5.28
N ILE A 191 6.00 11.94 -4.62
CA ILE A 191 5.05 10.83 -4.80
C ILE A 191 3.68 11.20 -4.22
N CYS A 192 3.63 11.88 -3.06
CA CYS A 192 2.39 12.37 -2.46
C CYS A 192 1.67 13.37 -3.39
N GLY A 193 2.38 14.24 -4.08
CA GLY A 193 1.82 15.11 -5.13
C GLY A 193 1.23 14.30 -6.29
N GLN A 194 1.86 13.18 -6.68
CA GLN A 194 1.28 12.27 -7.68
C GLN A 194 0.01 11.59 -7.16
N ILE A 195 -0.04 11.20 -5.87
CA ILE A 195 -1.23 10.62 -5.24
C ILE A 195 -2.40 11.61 -5.29
N GLN A 196 -2.20 12.87 -4.87
CA GLN A 196 -3.22 13.93 -4.95
C GLN A 196 -3.68 14.22 -6.39
N GLY A 197 -2.77 14.10 -7.37
CA GLY A 197 -3.10 14.26 -8.78
C GLY A 197 -3.80 13.07 -9.42
N THR A 198 -3.82 11.90 -8.75
CA THR A 198 -4.39 10.65 -9.26
C THR A 198 -5.75 10.34 -8.64
N PHE A 199 -5.98 10.71 -7.39
CA PHE A 199 -7.18 10.43 -6.62
C PHE A 199 -7.79 11.72 -6.07
N ASP A 200 -9.09 11.68 -5.77
CA ASP A 200 -9.85 12.86 -5.34
C ASP A 200 -10.01 12.92 -3.80
N SER A 201 -9.71 11.85 -3.09
CA SER A 201 -9.92 11.74 -1.63
C SER A 201 -9.11 10.61 -0.99
N TRP A 202 -9.01 10.64 0.35
CA TRP A 202 -8.52 9.50 1.12
C TRP A 202 -9.30 8.22 0.84
N ASP A 203 -10.62 8.33 0.65
CA ASP A 203 -11.49 7.18 0.37
C ASP A 203 -11.14 6.53 -0.97
N ASP A 204 -10.96 7.33 -2.02
CA ASP A 204 -10.57 6.84 -3.35
C ASP A 204 -9.18 6.23 -3.34
N PHE A 205 -8.23 6.90 -2.70
CA PHE A 205 -6.87 6.39 -2.59
C PHE A 205 -6.84 5.03 -1.88
N PHE A 206 -7.52 4.91 -0.71
CA PHE A 206 -7.53 3.64 0.02
C PHE A 206 -8.42 2.57 -0.63
N ALA A 207 -9.44 2.93 -1.40
CA ALA A 207 -10.16 1.96 -2.23
C ALA A 207 -9.21 1.33 -3.27
N SER A 208 -8.44 2.15 -4.01
CA SER A 208 -7.42 1.67 -4.95
C SER A 208 -6.31 0.86 -4.26
N TYR A 209 -5.88 1.27 -3.05
CA TYR A 209 -4.94 0.51 -2.23
C TYR A 209 -5.48 -0.89 -1.88
N LEU A 210 -6.73 -0.98 -1.42
CA LEU A 210 -7.36 -2.25 -1.03
C LEU A 210 -7.59 -3.16 -2.24
N TYR A 211 -8.02 -2.62 -3.38
CA TYR A 211 -8.12 -3.39 -4.62
C TYR A 211 -6.78 -3.98 -5.05
N GLY A 212 -5.72 -3.18 -4.93
CA GLY A 212 -4.37 -3.64 -5.25
C GLY A 212 -3.85 -4.68 -4.27
N TYR A 213 -4.17 -4.53 -2.99
CA TYR A 213 -3.84 -5.55 -1.98
C TYR A 213 -4.51 -6.89 -2.31
N VAL A 214 -5.82 -6.90 -2.59
CA VAL A 214 -6.55 -8.13 -2.95
C VAL A 214 -6.00 -8.76 -4.23
N TYR A 215 -5.69 -7.95 -5.24
CA TYR A 215 -5.08 -8.45 -6.47
C TYR A 215 -3.71 -9.11 -6.23
N TRP A 216 -2.91 -8.55 -5.31
CA TRP A 216 -1.58 -9.06 -4.99
C TRP A 216 -1.62 -10.29 -4.09
N SER A 217 -2.49 -10.29 -3.07
CA SER A 217 -2.55 -11.33 -2.03
C SER A 217 -3.47 -12.49 -2.39
N GLU A 218 -4.46 -12.25 -3.24
CA GLU A 218 -5.59 -13.15 -3.50
C GLU A 218 -6.37 -13.54 -2.22
N ASP A 219 -6.34 -12.66 -1.19
CA ASP A 219 -7.05 -12.87 0.08
C ASP A 219 -8.55 -13.05 -0.13
N ASP A 220 -9.18 -13.88 0.68
CA ASP A 220 -10.65 -13.98 0.75
C ASP A 220 -11.21 -12.76 1.47
N VAL A 221 -11.90 -11.90 0.71
CA VAL A 221 -12.48 -10.65 1.23
C VAL A 221 -13.66 -10.87 2.19
N GLU A 222 -14.23 -12.08 2.22
CA GLU A 222 -15.35 -12.45 3.09
C GLU A 222 -14.90 -13.20 4.34
N ASP A 223 -13.63 -13.66 4.41
CA ASP A 223 -13.07 -14.29 5.60
C ASP A 223 -12.79 -13.22 6.67
N PRO A 224 -13.48 -13.23 7.83
CA PRO A 224 -13.30 -12.23 8.88
C PRO A 224 -11.89 -12.23 9.49
N ASP A 225 -11.13 -13.32 9.33
CA ASP A 225 -9.78 -13.46 9.83
C ASP A 225 -8.71 -13.12 8.77
N SER A 226 -9.12 -12.78 7.54
CA SER A 226 -8.21 -12.44 6.45
C SER A 226 -7.41 -11.18 6.75
N SER A 227 -6.25 -11.06 6.11
CA SER A 227 -5.45 -9.84 6.18
C SER A 227 -6.12 -8.66 5.47
N TYR A 228 -7.00 -8.90 4.51
CA TYR A 228 -7.84 -7.87 3.91
C TYR A 228 -8.80 -7.25 4.94
N VAL A 229 -9.56 -8.06 5.66
CA VAL A 229 -10.50 -7.58 6.68
C VAL A 229 -9.77 -6.83 7.80
N LYS A 230 -8.58 -7.28 8.20
CA LYS A 230 -7.74 -6.54 9.16
C LYS A 230 -7.38 -5.15 8.64
N ARG A 231 -7.01 -5.00 7.36
CA ARG A 231 -6.70 -3.68 6.76
C ARG A 231 -7.92 -2.77 6.72
N VAL A 232 -9.08 -3.31 6.37
CA VAL A 232 -10.34 -2.55 6.37
C VAL A 232 -10.67 -2.03 7.78
N ASN A 233 -10.51 -2.87 8.81
CA ASN A 233 -10.75 -2.47 10.20
C ASN A 233 -9.74 -1.41 10.66
N ILE A 234 -8.45 -1.58 10.37
CA ILE A 234 -7.42 -0.58 10.68
C ILE A 234 -7.74 0.75 9.99
N LEU A 235 -8.11 0.73 8.71
CA LEU A 235 -8.46 1.95 7.98
C LEU A 235 -9.66 2.66 8.63
N LYS A 236 -10.65 1.90 9.09
CA LYS A 236 -11.79 2.45 9.82
C LYS A 236 -11.34 3.09 11.14
N ASP A 237 -10.54 2.39 11.93
CA ASP A 237 -10.04 2.89 13.22
C ASP A 237 -9.20 4.16 13.02
N LEU A 238 -8.34 4.21 11.98
CA LEU A 238 -7.59 5.40 11.60
C LEU A 238 -8.46 6.59 11.19
N LYS A 239 -9.61 6.36 10.57
CA LYS A 239 -10.57 7.44 10.22
C LYS A 239 -11.34 7.94 11.43
N ASP A 240 -11.56 7.08 12.41
CA ASP A 240 -12.28 7.41 13.64
C ASP A 240 -11.35 8.06 14.71
N ASP A 241 -10.03 7.97 14.55
CA ASP A 241 -9.03 8.55 15.47
C ASP A 241 -8.73 10.01 15.09
N GLU A 242 -9.11 10.97 15.95
CA GLU A 242 -8.91 12.41 15.74
C GLU A 242 -7.43 12.82 15.59
N THR A 243 -6.48 12.00 16.03
CA THR A 243 -5.03 12.25 15.93
C THR A 243 -4.41 11.65 14.67
N SER A 244 -5.18 10.89 13.90
CA SER A 244 -4.72 10.23 12.70
C SER A 244 -4.34 11.24 11.60
N PRO A 245 -3.27 10.99 10.83
CA PRO A 245 -2.92 11.79 9.66
C PRO A 245 -4.01 11.79 8.58
N LEU A 246 -4.97 10.85 8.62
CA LEU A 246 -6.10 10.80 7.69
C LEU A 246 -7.15 11.90 7.94
N ASN A 247 -7.03 12.66 9.05
CA ASN A 247 -7.86 13.84 9.29
C ASN A 247 -7.31 15.11 8.64
N LEU A 248 -6.11 15.08 8.07
CA LEU A 248 -5.59 16.18 7.29
C LEU A 248 -6.40 16.34 6.01
N ASP A 249 -6.56 17.61 5.58
CA ASP A 249 -7.23 17.90 4.30
C ASP A 249 -6.53 17.16 3.17
N TRP A 250 -7.31 16.43 2.35
CA TRP A 250 -6.78 15.76 1.16
C TRP A 250 -6.02 16.72 0.26
N ASN A 251 -6.50 17.96 0.12
CA ASN A 251 -5.90 18.99 -0.73
C ASN A 251 -4.88 19.88 0.01
N LEU A 252 -4.31 19.38 1.12
CA LEU A 252 -3.24 20.10 1.83
C LEU A 252 -2.13 20.47 0.85
N ASP A 253 -1.63 21.71 0.94
CA ASP A 253 -0.43 22.13 0.21
C ASP A 253 0.79 21.35 0.75
N LEU A 254 1.37 20.52 -0.09
CA LEU A 254 2.52 19.67 0.25
C LEU A 254 3.86 20.39 0.09
N SER A 255 3.90 21.69 -0.20
CA SER A 255 5.14 22.45 -0.24
C SER A 255 5.73 22.63 1.16
N ILE A 256 7.00 22.32 1.31
CA ILE A 256 7.77 22.65 2.50
C ILE A 256 8.47 23.97 2.20
N GLY A 257 8.21 25.02 3.02
CA GLY A 257 8.78 26.35 2.91
C GLY A 257 10.29 26.42 3.21
#